data_a85d37b5058398d7ca1c36ae711e7f9c
#
_entry.id   a85d37b5058398d7ca1c36ae711e7f9c
#
_cell.length_a   1.000
_cell.length_b   1.000
_cell.length_c   1.000
_cell.angle_alpha   90.00
_cell.angle_beta   90.00
_cell.angle_gamma   90.00
#
_symmetry.space_group_name_H-M   'P 1'
#
loop_
_entity.id
_entity.type
_entity.pdbx_description
1 polymer ?
#
loop_
_entity_poly.entity_id
_entity_poly.type
_entity_poly.pdbx_seq_one_letter_code
_entity_poly.pdbx_strand_id
1 'polypeptide(L)'
;MRVLTDLEPKNVFSFFEDICSIPHPSYKEEKISNYLVEFAKARGLEHYQDELHNVIIIKEASEGYEDVEPIILQGHMDMVCEKEPDCDKDMDEEGLDLLIEGDFISAKGTTLGGDDGIAVAYALAILDDDSLSHPRLEFVCTVCEEVGMEGATGIDVSMLKGKKLLNMDSEEEGVMLASCAGGCRADVKLPVERETVSGTKLTVSLSGLTGGHSGSEIDKGRGNANTLMSRLLRDASAPVAIASIDGGRKDNAIPRECTAQIIVASDEAAAVKASIEQAAAEIAQEFKTSDPDLKLTVSEETDCSESAISAKDSARVIALIEALPNGIIRMSREIDKLVETSLNLGVLKSDDTVVTLRYAVRSSVGVAKKSLKNQLVCIAGAFAAEVTFEGDYPAWEYKKDSKLREDMVRIFEEMYGKKPTVEAIHAGVECGLLSGKIEGLDCISMGPDMYDIHTTEERLSISSAKRSYEYILRVIACK
;
A
#
# COMPACT_ATOMS: atom_id res chain seq x y z
N MET A 1 -14.96 21.94 23.87
CA MET A 1 -14.09 21.96 25.08
C MET A 1 -12.93 21.05 24.74
N ARG A 2 -11.69 21.49 24.97
CA ARG A 2 -10.53 20.64 24.66
C ARG A 2 -10.51 19.40 25.55
N VAL A 3 -10.20 18.25 24.96
CA VAL A 3 -10.23 16.92 25.62
C VAL A 3 -8.82 16.49 26.03
N LEU A 4 -7.78 16.89 25.28
CA LEU A 4 -6.42 16.40 25.44
C LEU A 4 -5.53 17.31 26.32
N THR A 5 -6.06 18.36 26.92
CA THR A 5 -5.30 19.42 27.64
C THR A 5 -4.47 18.94 28.83
N ASP A 6 -4.83 17.83 29.44
CA ASP A 6 -4.13 17.27 30.62
C ASP A 6 -3.10 16.20 30.25
N LEU A 7 -2.95 15.89 28.96
CA LEU A 7 -1.97 14.91 28.46
C LEU A 7 -0.57 15.55 28.31
N GLU A 8 0.47 14.72 28.50
CA GLU A 8 1.86 15.13 28.32
C GLU A 8 2.52 14.31 27.18
N PRO A 9 3.27 14.95 26.26
CA PRO A 9 3.67 16.37 26.23
C PRO A 9 2.53 17.28 25.77
N LYS A 10 2.28 18.35 26.53
CA LYS A 10 1.14 19.26 26.28
C LYS A 10 1.12 19.87 24.88
N ASN A 11 2.28 20.29 24.38
CA ASN A 11 2.41 20.89 23.06
C ASN A 11 1.99 19.90 21.96
N VAL A 12 2.46 18.65 22.02
CA VAL A 12 2.09 17.60 21.05
C VAL A 12 0.59 17.37 21.03
N PHE A 13 -0.01 17.05 22.18
CA PHE A 13 -1.44 16.75 22.24
C PHE A 13 -2.32 17.98 21.99
N SER A 14 -1.82 19.18 22.25
CA SER A 14 -2.52 20.40 21.87
C SER A 14 -2.58 20.59 20.36
N PHE A 15 -1.46 20.37 19.65
CA PHE A 15 -1.45 20.41 18.19
C PHE A 15 -2.24 19.27 17.57
N PHE A 16 -2.15 18.07 18.12
CA PHE A 16 -2.95 16.95 17.65
C PHE A 16 -4.46 17.22 17.75
N GLU A 17 -4.92 17.78 18.87
CA GLU A 17 -6.32 18.18 19.03
C GLU A 17 -6.72 19.32 18.06
N ASP A 18 -5.82 20.27 17.77
CA ASP A 18 -6.07 21.30 16.75
C ASP A 18 -6.23 20.67 15.36
N ILE A 19 -5.34 19.73 14.97
CA ILE A 19 -5.40 18.99 13.72
C ILE A 19 -6.72 18.22 13.60
N CYS A 20 -7.09 17.44 14.61
CA CYS A 20 -8.35 16.70 14.64
C CYS A 20 -9.60 17.61 14.57
N SER A 21 -9.48 18.88 14.93
CA SER A 21 -10.57 19.85 14.82
C SER A 21 -10.79 20.38 13.40
N ILE A 22 -9.85 20.13 12.48
CA ILE A 22 -9.85 20.57 11.09
C ILE A 22 -10.19 19.39 10.21
N PRO A 23 -11.29 19.39 9.43
CA PRO A 23 -11.55 18.36 8.44
C PRO A 23 -10.44 18.30 7.38
N HIS A 24 -9.86 17.10 7.15
CA HIS A 24 -8.73 16.93 6.23
C HIS A 24 -8.73 15.55 5.51
N PRO A 25 -9.88 15.12 4.92
CA PRO A 25 -9.88 13.92 4.11
C PRO A 25 -9.00 14.11 2.86
N SER A 26 -8.47 13.01 2.32
CA SER A 26 -7.73 13.03 1.06
C SER A 26 -8.49 13.78 -0.03
N TYR A 27 -7.79 14.59 -0.84
CA TYR A 27 -8.30 15.57 -1.82
C TYR A 27 -9.02 16.80 -1.25
N LYS A 28 -9.04 17.02 0.07
CA LYS A 28 -9.65 18.21 0.73
C LYS A 28 -8.77 18.81 1.81
N GLU A 29 -7.46 18.73 1.63
CA GLU A 29 -6.46 19.14 2.62
C GLU A 29 -6.23 20.66 2.67
N GLU A 30 -6.89 21.47 1.86
CA GLU A 30 -6.67 22.93 1.81
C GLU A 30 -6.78 23.60 3.19
N LYS A 31 -7.74 23.18 4.03
CA LYS A 31 -7.96 23.78 5.35
C LYS A 31 -6.77 23.52 6.28
N ILE A 32 -6.30 22.29 6.35
CA ILE A 32 -5.15 21.92 7.21
C ILE A 32 -3.83 22.43 6.64
N SER A 33 -3.65 22.42 5.33
CA SER A 33 -2.49 23.01 4.66
C SER A 33 -2.36 24.50 4.99
N ASN A 34 -3.47 25.26 4.92
CA ASN A 34 -3.50 26.66 5.29
C ASN A 34 -3.22 26.86 6.79
N TYR A 35 -3.68 25.96 7.67
CA TYR A 35 -3.34 25.99 9.10
C TYR A 35 -1.83 25.87 9.31
N LEU A 36 -1.13 24.97 8.61
CA LEU A 36 0.31 24.83 8.69
C LEU A 36 1.05 26.08 8.19
N VAL A 37 0.58 26.69 7.12
CA VAL A 37 1.11 27.96 6.61
C VAL A 37 0.96 29.08 7.62
N GLU A 38 -0.21 29.23 8.24
CA GLU A 38 -0.45 30.26 9.27
C GLU A 38 0.37 29.98 10.54
N PHE A 39 0.57 28.72 10.91
CA PHE A 39 1.48 28.31 11.99
C PHE A 39 2.90 28.82 11.71
N ALA A 40 3.43 28.59 10.52
CA ALA A 40 4.78 29.03 10.13
C ALA A 40 4.90 30.54 10.10
N LYS A 41 3.95 31.27 9.52
CA LYS A 41 3.90 32.73 9.49
C LYS A 41 3.90 33.35 10.89
N ALA A 42 3.09 32.82 11.79
CA ALA A 42 3.01 33.33 13.17
C ALA A 42 4.33 33.22 13.94
N ARG A 43 5.21 32.31 13.52
CA ARG A 43 6.54 32.07 14.13
C ARG A 43 7.69 32.64 13.31
N GLY A 44 7.40 33.27 12.18
CA GLY A 44 8.43 33.82 11.27
C GLY A 44 9.29 32.76 10.60
N LEU A 45 8.78 31.54 10.48
CA LEU A 45 9.48 30.44 9.82
C LEU A 45 9.37 30.54 8.30
N GLU A 46 10.43 30.20 7.59
CA GLU A 46 10.41 30.03 6.15
C GLU A 46 9.49 28.86 5.78
N HIS A 47 8.65 29.04 4.77
CA HIS A 47 7.67 28.03 4.38
C HIS A 47 7.34 28.10 2.90
N TYR A 48 6.92 26.97 2.35
CA TYR A 48 6.47 26.79 0.97
C TYR A 48 5.16 26.00 0.97
N GLN A 49 4.23 26.41 0.14
CA GLN A 49 3.00 25.68 -0.15
C GLN A 49 2.86 25.59 -1.67
N ASP A 50 2.68 24.38 -2.18
CA ASP A 50 2.50 24.17 -3.61
C ASP A 50 1.02 24.15 -4.04
N GLU A 51 0.78 23.98 -5.35
CA GLU A 51 -0.57 23.95 -5.92
C GLU A 51 -1.38 22.70 -5.50
N LEU A 52 -0.71 21.65 -5.03
CA LEU A 52 -1.32 20.44 -4.48
C LEU A 52 -1.65 20.56 -2.99
N HIS A 53 -1.24 21.68 -2.35
CA HIS A 53 -1.33 21.92 -0.91
C HIS A 53 -0.29 21.18 -0.05
N ASN A 54 0.77 20.59 -0.62
CA ASN A 54 1.92 20.17 0.19
C ASN A 54 2.53 21.38 0.89
N VAL A 55 3.06 21.18 2.10
CA VAL A 55 3.69 22.25 2.87
C VAL A 55 5.09 21.84 3.30
N ILE A 56 6.06 22.74 3.10
CA ILE A 56 7.41 22.61 3.66
C ILE A 56 7.64 23.78 4.63
N ILE A 57 8.08 23.49 5.87
CA ILE A 57 8.41 24.50 6.87
C ILE A 57 9.87 24.29 7.29
N ILE A 58 10.62 25.39 7.33
CA ILE A 58 12.06 25.36 7.61
C ILE A 58 12.32 26.14 8.89
N LYS A 59 13.06 25.51 9.83
CA LYS A 59 13.61 26.13 11.03
C LYS A 59 15.12 26.03 10.98
N GLU A 60 15.82 27.17 11.00
CA GLU A 60 17.28 27.20 10.98
C GLU A 60 17.87 26.57 12.25
N ALA A 61 19.14 26.14 12.16
CA ALA A 61 19.82 25.46 13.25
C ALA A 61 19.90 26.32 14.53
N SER A 62 19.76 25.64 15.67
CA SER A 62 20.03 26.28 16.97
C SER A 62 21.52 26.53 17.17
N GLU A 63 21.86 27.41 18.12
CA GLU A 63 23.28 27.75 18.43
C GLU A 63 24.15 26.51 18.67
N GLY A 64 25.27 26.41 17.93
CA GLY A 64 26.18 25.28 18.00
C GLY A 64 25.80 24.05 17.18
N TYR A 65 24.74 24.14 16.34
CA TYR A 65 24.31 23.09 15.41
C TYR A 65 24.38 23.52 13.93
N GLU A 66 24.92 24.68 13.64
CA GLU A 66 24.94 25.29 12.30
C GLU A 66 25.71 24.46 11.27
N ASP A 67 26.73 23.72 11.72
CA ASP A 67 27.55 22.84 10.88
C ASP A 67 27.05 21.37 10.87
N VAL A 68 26.01 21.05 11.62
CA VAL A 68 25.42 19.71 11.64
C VAL A 68 24.51 19.53 10.42
N GLU A 69 24.57 18.35 9.81
CA GLU A 69 23.76 18.03 8.62
C GLU A 69 22.25 18.23 8.90
N PRO A 70 21.53 18.95 8.03
CA PRO A 70 20.11 19.16 8.19
C PRO A 70 19.32 17.85 8.23
N ILE A 71 18.21 17.86 8.98
CA ILE A 71 17.27 16.71 9.10
C ILE A 71 15.93 17.11 8.49
N ILE A 72 15.42 16.24 7.64
CA ILE A 72 14.04 16.31 7.13
C ILE A 72 13.16 15.51 8.08
N LEU A 73 12.11 16.13 8.61
CA LEU A 73 10.99 15.48 9.29
C LEU A 73 9.87 15.34 8.25
N GLN A 74 9.22 14.19 8.19
CA GLN A 74 8.19 13.98 7.18
C GLN A 74 7.01 13.20 7.74
N GLY A 75 5.81 13.60 7.31
CA GLY A 75 4.53 12.96 7.54
C GLY A 75 3.51 13.49 6.54
N HIS A 76 2.31 12.91 6.50
CA HIS A 76 1.23 13.38 5.65
C HIS A 76 0.10 14.04 6.45
N MET A 77 -0.68 14.90 5.78
CA MET A 77 -1.73 15.68 6.46
C MET A 77 -3.14 15.19 6.16
N ASP A 78 -3.32 14.31 5.18
CA ASP A 78 -4.62 13.70 4.90
C ASP A 78 -4.90 12.52 5.82
N MET A 79 -6.14 12.11 5.89
CA MET A 79 -6.58 10.94 6.65
C MET A 79 -7.65 10.16 5.91
N VAL A 80 -7.72 8.85 6.14
CA VAL A 80 -8.87 8.03 5.75
C VAL A 80 -10.09 8.42 6.57
N CYS A 81 -11.21 8.71 5.91
CA CYS A 81 -12.45 9.12 6.55
C CYS A 81 -13.50 8.00 6.47
N GLU A 82 -13.51 7.15 7.49
CA GLU A 82 -14.56 6.13 7.69
C GLU A 82 -15.43 6.51 8.89
N LYS A 83 -16.72 6.14 8.85
CA LYS A 83 -17.66 6.38 9.95
C LYS A 83 -18.64 5.23 10.14
N GLU A 84 -19.11 5.07 11.38
CA GLU A 84 -20.15 4.11 11.70
C GLU A 84 -21.46 4.43 10.96
N PRO A 85 -22.29 3.40 10.61
CA PRO A 85 -23.52 3.59 9.86
C PRO A 85 -24.55 4.55 10.53
N ASP A 86 -24.49 4.69 11.85
CA ASP A 86 -25.36 5.54 12.66
C ASP A 86 -24.69 6.87 13.05
N CYS A 87 -23.51 7.17 12.54
CA CYS A 87 -22.81 8.43 12.75
C CYS A 87 -23.23 9.46 11.69
N ASP A 88 -23.86 10.56 12.15
CA ASP A 88 -24.37 11.61 11.27
C ASP A 88 -23.30 12.68 10.90
N LYS A 89 -22.06 12.56 11.44
CA LYS A 89 -20.98 13.53 11.21
C LYS A 89 -20.65 13.68 9.73
N ASP A 90 -20.52 14.95 9.30
CA ASP A 90 -19.97 15.30 7.98
C ASP A 90 -18.45 15.48 8.11
N MET A 91 -17.70 14.42 7.77
CA MET A 91 -16.23 14.43 7.90
C MET A 91 -15.53 15.36 6.90
N ASP A 92 -16.23 15.89 5.92
CA ASP A 92 -15.70 16.92 5.01
C ASP A 92 -15.74 18.33 5.60
N GLU A 93 -16.62 18.56 6.59
CA GLU A 93 -16.87 19.90 7.13
C GLU A 93 -16.72 20.00 8.66
N GLU A 94 -16.80 18.89 9.38
CA GLU A 94 -16.79 18.85 10.84
C GLU A 94 -15.53 18.16 11.36
N GLY A 95 -14.90 18.74 12.40
CA GLY A 95 -13.79 18.11 13.12
C GLY A 95 -14.24 16.90 13.94
N LEU A 96 -13.29 16.13 14.44
CA LEU A 96 -13.51 14.88 15.16
C LEU A 96 -13.93 15.12 16.62
N ASP A 97 -14.75 14.21 17.17
CA ASP A 97 -15.11 14.18 18.59
C ASP A 97 -14.19 13.21 19.33
N LEU A 98 -13.11 13.72 19.90
CA LEU A 98 -12.08 12.91 20.54
C LEU A 98 -12.56 12.31 21.87
N LEU A 99 -12.10 11.07 22.13
CA LEU A 99 -12.32 10.31 23.36
C LEU A 99 -10.98 9.87 23.96
N ILE A 100 -10.93 9.74 25.28
CA ILE A 100 -9.80 9.14 25.99
C ILE A 100 -10.32 7.94 26.76
N GLU A 101 -9.75 6.75 26.48
CA GLU A 101 -10.05 5.52 27.17
C GLU A 101 -8.75 4.82 27.63
N GLY A 102 -8.44 4.98 28.93
CA GLY A 102 -7.19 4.47 29.51
C GLY A 102 -5.96 5.13 28.89
N ASP A 103 -5.13 4.37 28.18
CA ASP A 103 -3.94 4.87 27.49
C ASP A 103 -4.20 5.20 26.00
N PHE A 104 -5.46 5.29 25.58
CA PHE A 104 -5.79 5.49 24.17
C PHE A 104 -6.61 6.74 23.90
N ILE A 105 -6.28 7.39 22.78
CA ILE A 105 -7.12 8.40 22.14
C ILE A 105 -7.82 7.72 20.96
N SER A 106 -9.10 7.98 20.80
CA SER A 106 -9.94 7.56 19.68
C SER A 106 -10.92 8.69 19.29
N ALA A 107 -11.70 8.49 18.24
CA ALA A 107 -12.76 9.40 17.84
C ALA A 107 -14.13 8.70 17.90
N LYS A 108 -15.18 9.43 18.25
CA LYS A 108 -16.51 8.88 18.45
C LYS A 108 -17.18 8.54 17.12
N GLY A 109 -17.23 7.26 16.80
CA GLY A 109 -17.94 6.73 15.62
C GLY A 109 -17.30 7.07 14.27
N THR A 110 -16.02 7.48 14.28
CA THR A 110 -15.24 7.78 13.08
C THR A 110 -13.81 7.29 13.24
N THR A 111 -13.04 7.27 12.15
CA THR A 111 -11.56 7.22 12.18
C THR A 111 -11.01 8.37 13.00
N LEU A 112 -9.81 8.20 13.57
CA LEU A 112 -9.12 9.21 14.40
C LEU A 112 -8.21 10.14 13.60
N GLY A 113 -7.58 9.62 12.52
CA GLY A 113 -6.50 10.34 11.84
C GLY A 113 -5.23 10.45 12.69
N GLY A 114 -4.98 9.46 13.55
CA GLY A 114 -3.70 9.29 14.23
C GLY A 114 -2.60 9.06 13.22
N ASP A 115 -2.89 8.29 12.21
CA ASP A 115 -2.22 8.12 10.94
C ASP A 115 -2.65 9.24 9.98
N ASP A 116 -1.83 10.26 9.69
CA ASP A 116 -0.51 10.56 10.26
C ASP A 116 -0.51 11.91 11.01
N GLY A 117 -1.69 12.31 11.56
CA GLY A 117 -1.85 13.56 12.30
C GLY A 117 -0.91 13.69 13.50
N ILE A 118 -0.48 12.58 14.10
CA ILE A 118 0.46 12.60 15.21
C ILE A 118 1.87 13.02 14.77
N ALA A 119 2.33 12.63 13.58
CA ALA A 119 3.59 13.11 13.03
C ALA A 119 3.56 14.62 12.77
N VAL A 120 2.46 15.11 12.22
CA VAL A 120 2.24 16.55 12.03
C VAL A 120 2.33 17.27 13.39
N ALA A 121 1.65 16.73 14.42
CA ALA A 121 1.70 17.31 15.76
C ALA A 121 3.12 17.31 16.38
N TYR A 122 3.91 16.23 16.17
CA TYR A 122 5.32 16.18 16.59
C TYR A 122 6.14 17.27 15.92
N ALA A 123 6.02 17.39 14.61
CA ALA A 123 6.76 18.38 13.85
C ALA A 123 6.41 19.81 14.30
N LEU A 124 5.11 20.13 14.48
CA LEU A 124 4.69 21.43 14.95
C LEU A 124 5.21 21.70 16.37
N ALA A 125 5.18 20.72 17.27
CA ALA A 125 5.70 20.88 18.64
C ALA A 125 7.21 21.14 18.67
N ILE A 126 7.98 20.50 17.77
CA ILE A 126 9.43 20.72 17.60
C ILE A 126 9.71 22.09 17.00
N LEU A 127 8.95 22.50 16.00
CA LEU A 127 9.11 23.79 15.35
C LEU A 127 8.70 24.98 16.25
N ASP A 128 7.76 24.77 17.18
CA ASP A 128 7.31 25.79 18.14
C ASP A 128 8.30 26.03 19.29
N ASP A 129 9.14 25.06 19.63
CA ASP A 129 10.00 25.13 20.81
C ASP A 129 11.40 25.64 20.46
N ASP A 130 11.68 26.90 20.83
CA ASP A 130 13.00 27.54 20.62
C ASP A 130 14.06 27.11 21.64
N SER A 131 13.71 26.31 22.65
CA SER A 131 14.66 25.80 23.65
C SER A 131 15.38 24.54 23.21
N LEU A 132 14.91 23.89 22.13
CA LEU A 132 15.48 22.65 21.62
C LEU A 132 16.83 22.90 20.92
N SER A 133 17.74 21.93 21.08
CA SER A 133 19.00 21.87 20.31
C SER A 133 18.80 21.00 19.08
N HIS A 134 18.97 21.59 17.89
CA HIS A 134 18.71 20.89 16.62
C HIS A 134 19.50 21.50 15.46
N PRO A 135 19.88 20.72 14.43
CA PRO A 135 20.37 21.25 13.16
C PRO A 135 19.23 21.98 12.41
N ARG A 136 19.50 22.48 11.21
CA ARG A 136 18.42 22.95 10.34
C ARG A 136 17.39 21.84 10.19
N LEU A 137 16.14 22.13 10.53
CA LEU A 137 14.99 21.23 10.38
C LEU A 137 14.17 21.64 9.17
N GLU A 138 13.76 20.64 8.40
CA GLU A 138 12.97 20.80 7.18
C GLU A 138 11.75 19.88 7.29
N PHE A 139 10.63 20.42 7.74
CA PHE A 139 9.40 19.63 7.86
C PHE A 139 8.69 19.59 6.51
N VAL A 140 8.52 18.40 5.96
CA VAL A 140 7.78 18.10 4.73
C VAL A 140 6.47 17.43 5.10
N CYS A 141 5.35 18.10 4.81
CA CYS A 141 4.01 17.61 5.05
C CYS A 141 3.28 17.44 3.71
N THR A 142 2.97 16.21 3.35
CA THR A 142 2.41 15.83 2.07
C THR A 142 0.89 15.69 2.12
N VAL A 143 0.25 15.61 0.97
CA VAL A 143 -1.18 15.39 0.77
C VAL A 143 -1.43 14.10 0.01
N CYS A 144 -2.66 13.56 0.08
CA CYS A 144 -3.11 12.41 -0.70
C CYS A 144 -2.19 11.18 -0.57
N GLU A 145 -1.61 10.94 0.60
CA GLU A 145 -0.84 9.72 0.87
C GLU A 145 -1.73 8.50 0.73
N GLU A 146 -2.85 8.50 1.43
CA GLU A 146 -3.83 7.43 1.60
C GLU A 146 -4.51 6.94 0.31
N VAL A 147 -4.45 7.75 -0.73
CA VAL A 147 -5.14 7.48 -2.01
C VAL A 147 -4.18 7.27 -3.19
N GLY A 148 -2.88 7.49 -3.00
CA GLY A 148 -1.92 7.24 -4.08
C GLY A 148 -0.62 8.02 -4.02
N MET A 149 -0.34 8.73 -2.93
CA MET A 149 0.89 9.50 -2.70
C MET A 149 1.12 10.59 -3.78
N GLU A 150 0.04 11.21 -4.28
CA GLU A 150 0.12 12.26 -5.30
C GLU A 150 0.92 13.46 -4.78
N GLY A 151 0.79 13.79 -3.49
CA GLY A 151 1.55 14.86 -2.85
C GLY A 151 3.05 14.64 -2.95
N ALA A 152 3.55 13.51 -2.45
CA ALA A 152 4.97 13.17 -2.54
C ALA A 152 5.45 12.98 -3.98
N THR A 153 4.57 12.57 -4.90
CA THR A 153 4.88 12.49 -6.33
C THR A 153 5.06 13.88 -6.94
N GLY A 154 4.22 14.85 -6.58
CA GLY A 154 4.18 16.21 -7.17
C GLY A 154 5.14 17.20 -6.51
N ILE A 155 5.43 17.06 -5.23
CA ILE A 155 6.18 18.05 -4.44
C ILE A 155 7.54 18.42 -5.04
N ASP A 156 7.86 19.73 -5.06
CA ASP A 156 9.21 20.23 -5.35
C ASP A 156 10.06 20.21 -4.06
N VAL A 157 11.11 19.44 -4.08
CA VAL A 157 12.06 19.27 -2.95
C VAL A 157 13.36 20.04 -3.16
N SER A 158 13.46 20.93 -4.17
CA SER A 158 14.69 21.63 -4.55
C SER A 158 15.22 22.59 -3.46
N MET A 159 14.36 23.05 -2.55
CA MET A 159 14.74 23.92 -1.42
C MET A 159 15.32 23.13 -0.23
N LEU A 160 15.16 21.81 -0.19
CA LEU A 160 15.68 20.98 0.88
C LEU A 160 17.19 20.79 0.75
N LYS A 161 17.88 20.85 1.89
CA LYS A 161 19.32 20.65 2.01
C LYS A 161 19.67 19.35 2.72
N GLY A 162 18.72 18.83 3.51
CA GLY A 162 18.89 17.61 4.28
C GLY A 162 19.09 16.37 3.42
N LYS A 163 19.93 15.47 3.93
CA LYS A 163 20.15 14.12 3.37
C LYS A 163 19.80 13.02 4.37
N LYS A 164 19.29 13.38 5.54
CA LYS A 164 18.72 12.50 6.53
C LYS A 164 17.22 12.80 6.61
N LEU A 165 16.38 11.78 6.46
CA LEU A 165 14.93 11.91 6.55
C LEU A 165 14.38 10.96 7.61
N LEU A 166 13.70 11.54 8.56
CA LEU A 166 12.88 10.83 9.54
C LEU A 166 11.41 10.94 9.12
N ASN A 167 10.88 9.88 8.54
CA ASN A 167 9.46 9.71 8.30
C ASN A 167 8.82 9.21 9.60
N MET A 168 7.67 9.78 9.97
CA MET A 168 7.05 9.52 11.26
C MET A 168 5.69 8.79 11.13
N ASP A 169 5.55 8.05 10.06
CA ASP A 169 4.35 7.45 9.50
C ASP A 169 4.35 5.90 9.69
N SER A 170 4.90 5.42 10.80
CA SER A 170 4.82 4.00 11.20
C SER A 170 3.97 3.85 12.46
N GLU A 171 3.40 2.66 12.64
CA GLU A 171 2.32 2.41 13.60
C GLU A 171 2.74 1.52 14.79
N GLU A 172 4.03 1.19 14.91
CA GLU A 172 4.53 0.29 15.97
C GLU A 172 5.80 0.85 16.62
N GLU A 173 5.71 1.11 17.94
CA GLU A 173 6.83 1.61 18.71
C GLU A 173 7.97 0.59 18.80
N GLY A 174 9.17 1.04 18.43
CA GLY A 174 10.37 0.19 18.46
C GLY A 174 10.58 -0.63 17.20
N VAL A 175 9.76 -0.44 16.19
CA VAL A 175 10.00 -0.90 14.82
C VAL A 175 10.49 0.28 13.99
N MET A 176 11.53 0.06 13.19
CA MET A 176 12.11 1.03 12.25
C MET A 176 12.04 0.44 10.87
N LEU A 177 11.30 1.06 9.96
CA LEU A 177 11.36 0.68 8.56
C LEU A 177 12.59 1.31 7.90
N ALA A 178 13.33 0.50 7.14
CA ALA A 178 14.57 0.89 6.46
C ALA A 178 14.54 0.60 4.96
N SER A 179 13.40 0.17 4.43
CA SER A 179 13.19 -0.12 3.01
C SER A 179 11.69 -0.33 2.73
N CYS A 180 11.25 0.04 1.54
CA CYS A 180 9.93 -0.30 1.06
C CYS A 180 9.93 -0.72 -0.41
N ALA A 181 8.88 -1.42 -0.85
CA ALA A 181 8.75 -1.76 -2.25
C ALA A 181 8.26 -0.55 -3.06
N GLY A 182 8.90 -0.31 -4.20
CA GLY A 182 8.29 0.43 -5.30
C GLY A 182 7.30 -0.47 -6.04
N GLY A 183 6.40 0.14 -6.80
CA GLY A 183 5.37 -0.61 -7.50
C GLY A 183 4.94 0.00 -8.81
N CYS A 184 4.12 -0.74 -9.54
CA CYS A 184 3.32 -0.24 -10.65
C CYS A 184 2.15 -1.19 -10.92
N ARG A 185 1.14 -0.71 -11.60
CA ARG A 185 0.11 -1.51 -12.24
C ARG A 185 0.58 -1.93 -13.63
N ALA A 186 0.38 -3.20 -14.00
CA ALA A 186 0.62 -3.69 -15.35
C ALA A 186 -0.68 -4.28 -15.93
N ASP A 187 -1.17 -3.72 -17.03
CA ASP A 187 -2.30 -4.23 -17.78
C ASP A 187 -1.80 -5.00 -19.01
N VAL A 188 -2.00 -6.32 -19.01
CA VAL A 188 -1.74 -7.18 -20.16
C VAL A 188 -3.05 -7.37 -20.92
N LYS A 189 -3.11 -6.91 -22.15
CA LYS A 189 -4.30 -6.94 -23.02
C LYS A 189 -4.09 -7.89 -24.18
N LEU A 190 -4.84 -8.98 -24.20
CA LEU A 190 -4.81 -9.98 -25.25
C LEU A 190 -6.01 -9.81 -26.17
N PRO A 191 -5.83 -9.35 -27.43
CA PRO A 191 -6.91 -9.34 -28.41
C PRO A 191 -7.40 -10.75 -28.71
N VAL A 192 -8.70 -10.94 -28.80
CA VAL A 192 -9.37 -12.21 -29.05
C VAL A 192 -10.43 -12.10 -30.14
N GLU A 193 -10.60 -13.19 -30.89
CA GLU A 193 -11.68 -13.34 -31.86
C GLU A 193 -12.83 -14.13 -31.23
N ARG A 194 -14.05 -13.68 -31.50
CA ARG A 194 -15.27 -14.36 -31.03
C ARG A 194 -16.05 -14.93 -32.21
N GLU A 195 -16.68 -16.05 -31.96
CA GLU A 195 -17.54 -16.72 -32.91
C GLU A 195 -18.80 -17.25 -32.21
N THR A 196 -19.85 -17.58 -32.97
CA THR A 196 -21.00 -18.28 -32.39
C THR A 196 -20.63 -19.73 -32.19
N VAL A 197 -20.63 -20.18 -30.93
CA VAL A 197 -20.33 -21.56 -30.55
C VAL A 197 -21.58 -22.20 -30.02
N SER A 198 -21.88 -23.41 -30.49
CA SER A 198 -23.01 -24.21 -30.03
C SER A 198 -22.53 -25.44 -29.27
N GLY A 199 -23.21 -25.80 -28.19
CA GLY A 199 -22.83 -26.93 -27.35
C GLY A 199 -23.48 -26.90 -25.98
N THR A 200 -22.79 -27.43 -25.00
CA THR A 200 -23.18 -27.34 -23.58
C THR A 200 -22.32 -26.26 -22.92
N LYS A 201 -22.99 -25.31 -22.27
CA LYS A 201 -22.34 -24.27 -21.48
C LYS A 201 -22.12 -24.77 -20.04
N LEU A 202 -20.89 -24.69 -19.56
CA LEU A 202 -20.52 -24.93 -18.17
C LEU A 202 -20.16 -23.59 -17.51
N THR A 203 -20.82 -23.26 -16.41
CA THR A 203 -20.41 -22.16 -15.56
C THR A 203 -19.56 -22.70 -14.41
N VAL A 204 -18.28 -22.42 -14.47
CA VAL A 204 -17.27 -22.85 -13.50
C VAL A 204 -16.99 -21.68 -12.55
N SER A 205 -17.33 -21.83 -11.27
CA SER A 205 -17.11 -20.79 -10.26
C SER A 205 -16.21 -21.33 -9.15
N LEU A 206 -15.09 -20.67 -8.95
CA LEU A 206 -14.15 -20.91 -7.87
C LEU A 206 -14.30 -19.79 -6.84
N SER A 207 -14.47 -20.15 -5.56
CA SER A 207 -14.74 -19.21 -4.46
C SER A 207 -14.24 -19.73 -3.13
N GLY A 208 -14.37 -18.93 -2.06
CA GLY A 208 -14.00 -19.34 -0.71
C GLY A 208 -12.50 -19.26 -0.42
N LEU A 209 -11.71 -18.63 -1.30
CA LEU A 209 -10.31 -18.37 -1.00
C LEU A 209 -10.16 -17.26 0.04
N THR A 210 -9.09 -17.31 0.81
CA THR A 210 -8.81 -16.39 1.91
C THR A 210 -8.54 -14.98 1.40
N GLY A 211 -7.79 -14.85 0.28
CA GLY A 211 -7.41 -13.56 -0.27
C GLY A 211 -6.40 -12.82 0.62
N GLY A 212 -6.36 -11.49 0.51
CA GLY A 212 -5.50 -10.62 1.31
C GLY A 212 -4.82 -9.54 0.49
N HIS A 213 -4.01 -8.70 1.14
CA HIS A 213 -3.25 -7.66 0.48
C HIS A 213 -2.08 -8.23 -0.33
N SER A 214 -1.95 -7.84 -1.60
CA SER A 214 -0.93 -8.39 -2.52
C SER A 214 0.51 -7.96 -2.22
N GLY A 215 0.71 -7.07 -1.28
CA GLY A 215 2.01 -6.67 -0.74
C GLY A 215 2.29 -7.39 0.58
N SER A 216 1.74 -6.91 1.68
CA SER A 216 2.03 -7.36 3.05
C SER A 216 1.66 -8.82 3.34
N GLU A 217 0.78 -9.44 2.54
CA GLU A 217 0.32 -10.82 2.77
C GLU A 217 0.63 -11.79 1.61
N ILE A 218 1.45 -11.36 0.63
CA ILE A 218 1.82 -12.23 -0.51
C ILE A 218 2.66 -13.43 -0.06
N ASP A 219 3.34 -13.33 1.08
CA ASP A 219 4.15 -14.37 1.72
C ASP A 219 3.33 -15.48 2.38
N LYS A 220 2.02 -15.29 2.56
CA LYS A 220 1.15 -16.26 3.23
C LYS A 220 0.83 -17.50 2.36
N GLY A 221 1.25 -17.50 1.10
CA GLY A 221 1.08 -18.65 0.19
C GLY A 221 -0.38 -18.95 -0.15
N ARG A 222 -1.25 -17.94 -0.13
CA ARG A 222 -2.68 -18.08 -0.46
C ARG A 222 -2.90 -18.26 -1.96
N GLY A 223 -3.95 -18.97 -2.31
CA GLY A 223 -4.36 -19.19 -3.70
C GLY A 223 -4.84 -17.90 -4.36
N ASN A 224 -4.50 -17.72 -5.64
CA ASN A 224 -5.04 -16.65 -6.48
C ASN A 224 -6.11 -17.24 -7.40
N ALA A 225 -7.38 -16.87 -7.22
CA ALA A 225 -8.51 -17.46 -7.93
C ALA A 225 -8.40 -17.35 -9.46
N ASN A 226 -7.76 -16.29 -9.98
CA ASN A 226 -7.58 -16.08 -11.41
C ASN A 226 -6.60 -17.09 -12.03
N THR A 227 -5.49 -17.32 -11.36
CA THR A 227 -4.50 -18.32 -11.82
C THR A 227 -5.01 -19.74 -11.60
N LEU A 228 -5.73 -20.00 -10.53
CA LEU A 228 -6.34 -21.31 -10.27
C LEU A 228 -7.46 -21.62 -11.27
N MET A 229 -8.24 -20.64 -11.71
CA MET A 229 -9.23 -20.83 -12.79
C MET A 229 -8.53 -21.23 -14.10
N SER A 230 -7.41 -20.59 -14.43
CA SER A 230 -6.62 -20.99 -15.61
C SER A 230 -6.16 -22.43 -15.53
N ARG A 231 -5.66 -22.88 -14.36
CA ARG A 231 -5.28 -24.30 -14.14
C ARG A 231 -6.46 -25.25 -14.35
N LEU A 232 -7.65 -24.93 -13.86
CA LEU A 232 -8.88 -25.73 -14.07
C LEU A 232 -9.20 -25.86 -15.55
N LEU A 233 -9.14 -24.76 -16.30
CA LEU A 233 -9.45 -24.75 -17.73
C LEU A 233 -8.36 -25.44 -18.58
N ARG A 234 -7.07 -25.35 -18.17
CA ARG A 234 -5.98 -26.08 -18.82
C ARG A 234 -6.15 -27.60 -18.71
N ASP A 235 -6.61 -28.05 -17.55
CA ASP A 235 -6.76 -29.49 -17.25
C ASP A 235 -8.10 -30.07 -17.74
N ALA A 236 -8.91 -29.27 -18.45
CA ALA A 236 -10.12 -29.74 -19.14
C ALA A 236 -9.77 -30.82 -20.18
N SER A 237 -10.52 -31.92 -20.19
CA SER A 237 -10.25 -33.08 -21.04
C SER A 237 -10.48 -32.87 -22.54
N ALA A 238 -11.11 -31.73 -22.92
CA ALA A 238 -11.36 -31.36 -24.32
C ALA A 238 -11.26 -29.82 -24.50
N PRO A 239 -11.16 -29.32 -25.76
CA PRO A 239 -11.12 -27.90 -26.04
C PRO A 239 -12.33 -27.14 -25.50
N VAL A 240 -12.10 -25.99 -24.92
CA VAL A 240 -13.15 -25.11 -24.39
C VAL A 240 -13.18 -23.79 -25.17
N ALA A 241 -14.38 -23.24 -25.39
CA ALA A 241 -14.57 -21.88 -25.88
C ALA A 241 -15.06 -21.01 -24.73
N ILE A 242 -14.29 -19.98 -24.35
CA ILE A 242 -14.61 -19.10 -23.22
C ILE A 242 -15.67 -18.09 -23.65
N ALA A 243 -16.88 -18.21 -23.11
CA ALA A 243 -17.93 -17.21 -23.28
C ALA A 243 -17.65 -15.97 -22.42
N SER A 244 -17.23 -16.17 -21.17
CA SER A 244 -16.74 -15.11 -20.29
C SER A 244 -15.78 -15.66 -19.25
N ILE A 245 -14.86 -14.80 -18.79
CA ILE A 245 -14.03 -15.05 -17.62
C ILE A 245 -13.87 -13.74 -16.83
N ASP A 246 -14.16 -13.79 -15.53
CA ASP A 246 -14.14 -12.64 -14.65
C ASP A 246 -13.70 -13.05 -13.24
N GLY A 247 -12.70 -12.35 -12.67
CA GLY A 247 -12.24 -12.60 -11.32
C GLY A 247 -11.41 -11.48 -10.74
N GLY A 248 -11.58 -11.26 -9.43
CA GLY A 248 -10.96 -10.19 -8.68
C GLY A 248 -11.56 -8.81 -8.94
N ARG A 249 -11.32 -7.87 -8.02
CA ARG A 249 -11.92 -6.52 -8.07
C ARG A 249 -10.89 -5.40 -8.02
N LYS A 250 -9.76 -5.64 -7.33
CA LYS A 250 -8.67 -4.67 -7.13
C LYS A 250 -7.33 -5.34 -7.45
N ASP A 251 -6.44 -4.60 -8.08
CA ASP A 251 -5.11 -5.08 -8.44
C ASP A 251 -4.23 -5.41 -7.21
N ASN A 252 -4.38 -4.64 -6.13
CA ASN A 252 -3.64 -4.81 -4.89
C ASN A 252 -4.23 -5.86 -3.92
N ALA A 253 -5.25 -6.60 -4.34
CA ALA A 253 -5.83 -7.69 -3.55
C ALA A 253 -5.61 -9.05 -4.23
N ILE A 254 -5.29 -10.09 -3.47
CA ILE A 254 -5.26 -11.49 -3.93
C ILE A 254 -6.70 -11.93 -4.19
N PRO A 255 -7.08 -12.30 -5.42
CA PRO A 255 -8.46 -12.65 -5.76
C PRO A 255 -8.99 -13.85 -4.99
N ARG A 256 -10.17 -13.68 -4.40
CA ARG A 256 -10.86 -14.72 -3.60
C ARG A 256 -11.81 -15.57 -4.43
N GLU A 257 -12.18 -15.09 -5.62
CA GLU A 257 -13.18 -15.69 -6.49
C GLU A 257 -12.85 -15.43 -7.96
N CYS A 258 -13.21 -16.38 -8.82
CA CYS A 258 -13.17 -16.25 -10.27
C CYS A 258 -14.27 -17.12 -10.88
N THR A 259 -14.96 -16.62 -11.90
CA THR A 259 -15.97 -17.34 -12.64
C THR A 259 -15.65 -17.37 -14.13
N ALA A 260 -15.73 -18.54 -14.74
CA ALA A 260 -15.64 -18.71 -16.18
C ALA A 260 -16.90 -19.40 -16.72
N GLN A 261 -17.44 -18.86 -17.80
CA GLN A 261 -18.46 -19.53 -18.62
C GLN A 261 -17.75 -20.10 -19.86
N ILE A 262 -17.83 -21.39 -20.04
CA ILE A 262 -17.21 -22.09 -21.17
C ILE A 262 -18.24 -22.90 -21.95
N ILE A 263 -18.06 -23.01 -23.26
CA ILE A 263 -18.87 -23.85 -24.12
C ILE A 263 -18.00 -24.98 -24.63
N VAL A 264 -18.54 -26.19 -24.55
CA VAL A 264 -17.87 -27.43 -24.99
C VAL A 264 -18.81 -28.23 -25.88
N ALA A 265 -18.27 -29.16 -26.69
CA ALA A 265 -19.09 -30.08 -27.45
C ALA A 265 -20.00 -30.89 -26.49
N SER A 266 -21.29 -31.06 -26.86
CA SER A 266 -22.26 -31.61 -25.94
C SER A 266 -21.97 -33.06 -25.52
N ASP A 267 -21.32 -33.84 -26.37
CA ASP A 267 -20.87 -35.21 -26.08
C ASP A 267 -19.63 -35.26 -25.19
N GLU A 268 -18.88 -34.16 -25.05
CA GLU A 268 -17.70 -34.06 -24.19
C GLU A 268 -18.02 -33.39 -22.83
N ALA A 269 -19.17 -32.76 -22.66
CA ALA A 269 -19.51 -31.95 -21.49
C ALA A 269 -19.33 -32.69 -20.17
N ALA A 270 -19.79 -33.91 -20.05
CA ALA A 270 -19.65 -34.72 -18.85
C ALA A 270 -18.19 -35.05 -18.50
N ALA A 271 -17.35 -35.33 -19.53
CA ALA A 271 -15.93 -35.61 -19.35
C ALA A 271 -15.17 -34.35 -18.94
N VAL A 272 -15.43 -33.22 -19.58
CA VAL A 272 -14.84 -31.91 -19.23
C VAL A 272 -15.19 -31.52 -17.81
N LYS A 273 -16.47 -31.62 -17.41
CA LYS A 273 -16.91 -31.35 -16.05
C LYS A 273 -16.16 -32.23 -15.04
N ALA A 274 -16.07 -33.53 -15.28
CA ALA A 274 -15.38 -34.46 -14.40
C ALA A 274 -13.88 -34.14 -14.28
N SER A 275 -13.21 -33.76 -15.37
CA SER A 275 -11.78 -33.35 -15.33
C SER A 275 -11.55 -32.07 -14.56
N ILE A 276 -12.45 -31.07 -14.69
CA ILE A 276 -12.39 -29.83 -13.92
C ILE A 276 -12.63 -30.09 -12.42
N GLU A 277 -13.61 -30.95 -12.07
CA GLU A 277 -13.89 -31.33 -10.68
C GLU A 277 -12.71 -32.09 -10.06
N GLN A 278 -12.02 -32.97 -10.83
CA GLN A 278 -10.82 -33.67 -10.40
C GLN A 278 -9.66 -32.68 -10.15
N ALA A 279 -9.39 -31.77 -11.09
CA ALA A 279 -8.36 -30.74 -10.93
C ALA A 279 -8.65 -29.85 -9.70
N ALA A 280 -9.91 -29.51 -9.45
CA ALA A 280 -10.29 -28.72 -8.27
C ALA A 280 -10.04 -29.47 -6.95
N ALA A 281 -10.26 -30.79 -6.92
CA ALA A 281 -9.95 -31.61 -5.74
C ALA A 281 -8.44 -31.64 -5.46
N GLU A 282 -7.61 -31.68 -6.49
CA GLU A 282 -6.15 -31.60 -6.37
C GLU A 282 -5.69 -30.22 -5.87
N ILE A 283 -6.26 -29.14 -6.42
CA ILE A 283 -6.02 -27.75 -5.96
C ILE A 283 -6.45 -27.58 -4.49
N ALA A 284 -7.63 -28.08 -4.10
CA ALA A 284 -8.10 -28.03 -2.72
C ALA A 284 -7.14 -28.76 -1.75
N GLN A 285 -6.54 -29.88 -2.18
CA GLN A 285 -5.52 -30.57 -1.38
C GLN A 285 -4.22 -29.77 -1.27
N GLU A 286 -3.81 -29.08 -2.33
CA GLU A 286 -2.62 -28.20 -2.35
C GLU A 286 -2.80 -27.02 -1.38
N PHE A 287 -3.94 -26.36 -1.41
CA PHE A 287 -4.24 -25.14 -0.63
C PHE A 287 -5.00 -25.37 0.69
N LYS A 288 -5.11 -26.63 1.15
CA LYS A 288 -5.92 -26.97 2.35
C LYS A 288 -5.58 -26.20 3.61
N THR A 289 -4.35 -25.68 3.73
CA THR A 289 -3.88 -24.94 4.91
C THR A 289 -4.13 -23.44 4.78
N SER A 290 -3.87 -22.87 3.60
CA SER A 290 -3.99 -21.43 3.34
C SER A 290 -5.41 -21.02 2.96
N ASP A 291 -6.16 -21.92 2.30
CA ASP A 291 -7.50 -21.66 1.75
C ASP A 291 -8.46 -22.84 2.03
N PRO A 292 -8.75 -23.12 3.32
CA PRO A 292 -9.52 -24.31 3.74
C PRO A 292 -10.95 -24.32 3.22
N ASP A 293 -11.51 -23.14 2.92
CA ASP A 293 -12.89 -22.96 2.45
C ASP A 293 -13.01 -22.90 0.92
N LEU A 294 -11.91 -23.23 0.19
CA LEU A 294 -11.89 -23.27 -1.28
C LEU A 294 -13.00 -24.18 -1.80
N LYS A 295 -13.82 -23.65 -2.68
CA LYS A 295 -15.00 -24.32 -3.22
C LYS A 295 -15.12 -24.13 -4.72
N LEU A 296 -15.34 -25.23 -5.44
CA LEU A 296 -15.74 -25.22 -6.84
C LEU A 296 -17.24 -25.50 -6.95
N THR A 297 -17.89 -24.79 -7.86
CA THR A 297 -19.24 -25.13 -8.36
C THR A 297 -19.24 -25.16 -9.88
N VAL A 298 -19.86 -26.18 -10.47
CA VAL A 298 -20.03 -26.29 -11.91
C VAL A 298 -21.50 -26.50 -12.21
N SER A 299 -22.14 -25.52 -12.87
CA SER A 299 -23.51 -25.65 -13.39
C SER A 299 -23.48 -25.85 -14.90
N GLU A 300 -24.54 -26.44 -15.44
CA GLU A 300 -24.64 -26.86 -16.83
C GLU A 300 -25.93 -26.33 -17.47
N GLU A 301 -25.79 -25.83 -18.72
CA GLU A 301 -26.90 -25.41 -19.57
C GLU A 301 -26.71 -26.07 -20.94
N THR A 302 -27.67 -26.96 -21.30
CA THR A 302 -27.64 -27.68 -22.56
C THR A 302 -28.21 -26.85 -23.71
N ASP A 303 -27.88 -27.22 -24.94
CA ASP A 303 -28.38 -26.59 -26.17
C ASP A 303 -28.11 -25.08 -26.26
N CYS A 304 -26.97 -24.66 -25.72
CA CYS A 304 -26.50 -23.28 -25.80
C CYS A 304 -26.01 -22.95 -27.20
N SER A 305 -26.25 -21.72 -27.65
CA SER A 305 -25.64 -21.15 -28.86
C SER A 305 -25.44 -19.66 -28.64
N GLU A 306 -24.19 -19.25 -28.35
CA GLU A 306 -23.88 -17.85 -28.02
C GLU A 306 -22.48 -17.44 -28.50
N SER A 307 -22.18 -16.15 -28.43
CA SER A 307 -20.86 -15.60 -28.76
C SER A 307 -19.84 -16.02 -27.71
N ALA A 308 -18.78 -16.69 -28.12
CA ALA A 308 -17.67 -17.07 -27.27
C ALA A 308 -16.32 -16.77 -27.94
N ILE A 309 -15.28 -16.63 -27.18
CA ILE A 309 -13.88 -16.59 -27.67
C ILE A 309 -13.63 -17.92 -28.37
N SER A 310 -13.08 -17.89 -29.60
CA SER A 310 -12.81 -19.12 -30.35
C SER A 310 -11.98 -20.12 -29.52
N ALA A 311 -12.15 -21.41 -29.75
CA ALA A 311 -11.39 -22.44 -29.01
C ALA A 311 -9.87 -22.22 -29.10
N LYS A 312 -9.39 -21.74 -30.27
CA LYS A 312 -7.98 -21.39 -30.47
C LYS A 312 -7.55 -20.23 -29.58
N ASP A 313 -8.33 -19.15 -29.52
CA ASP A 313 -7.99 -17.99 -28.70
C ASP A 313 -8.23 -18.26 -27.21
N SER A 314 -9.21 -19.09 -26.87
CA SER A 314 -9.41 -19.57 -25.48
C SER A 314 -8.17 -20.33 -24.98
N ALA A 315 -7.61 -21.24 -25.79
CA ALA A 315 -6.36 -21.91 -25.47
C ALA A 315 -5.18 -20.92 -25.33
N ARG A 316 -5.16 -19.85 -26.15
CA ARG A 316 -4.15 -18.79 -26.06
C ARG A 316 -4.29 -17.96 -24.78
N VAL A 317 -5.52 -17.64 -24.35
CA VAL A 317 -5.82 -16.96 -23.08
C VAL A 317 -5.30 -17.79 -21.90
N ILE A 318 -5.67 -19.07 -21.84
CA ILE A 318 -5.23 -19.99 -20.79
C ILE A 318 -3.70 -20.09 -20.77
N ALA A 319 -3.07 -20.29 -21.92
CA ALA A 319 -1.61 -20.42 -22.03
C ALA A 319 -0.88 -19.13 -21.62
N LEU A 320 -1.43 -17.96 -21.91
CA LEU A 320 -0.86 -16.65 -21.48
C LEU A 320 -0.90 -16.53 -19.95
N ILE A 321 -2.04 -16.84 -19.31
CA ILE A 321 -2.16 -16.77 -17.84
C ILE A 321 -1.17 -17.72 -17.18
N GLU A 322 -1.03 -18.95 -17.70
CA GLU A 322 -0.08 -19.95 -17.19
C GLU A 322 1.40 -19.55 -17.41
N ALA A 323 1.71 -18.84 -18.49
CA ALA A 323 3.07 -18.43 -18.81
C ALA A 323 3.52 -17.18 -18.03
N LEU A 324 2.59 -16.29 -17.70
CA LEU A 324 2.89 -15.09 -16.93
C LEU A 324 3.16 -15.45 -15.47
N PRO A 325 4.21 -14.90 -14.86
CA PRO A 325 4.49 -15.17 -13.44
C PRO A 325 3.39 -14.59 -12.53
N ASN A 326 3.23 -15.20 -11.35
CA ASN A 326 2.36 -14.70 -10.28
C ASN A 326 2.92 -15.09 -8.91
N GLY A 327 2.72 -14.26 -7.90
CA GLY A 327 3.20 -14.49 -6.54
C GLY A 327 4.61 -13.97 -6.31
N ILE A 328 5.37 -14.62 -5.42
CA ILE A 328 6.73 -14.24 -5.06
C ILE A 328 7.69 -14.63 -6.17
N ILE A 329 8.44 -13.66 -6.68
CA ILE A 329 9.50 -13.88 -7.68
C ILE A 329 10.86 -14.02 -7.00
N ARG A 330 11.08 -13.21 -5.94
CA ARG A 330 12.36 -13.22 -5.22
C ARG A 330 12.17 -12.81 -3.76
N MET A 331 12.90 -13.49 -2.88
CA MET A 331 13.09 -13.08 -1.49
C MET A 331 14.31 -12.21 -1.35
N SER A 332 14.30 -11.27 -0.39
CA SER A 332 15.45 -10.43 -0.08
C SER A 332 16.65 -11.27 0.39
N ARG A 333 17.85 -10.80 0.04
CA ARG A 333 19.11 -11.38 0.52
C ARG A 333 19.74 -10.58 1.65
N GLU A 334 19.22 -9.39 1.90
CA GLU A 334 19.73 -8.45 2.91
C GLU A 334 18.87 -8.50 4.18
N ILE A 335 17.56 -8.71 4.04
CA ILE A 335 16.61 -8.76 5.16
C ILE A 335 15.91 -10.12 5.15
N ASP A 336 16.01 -10.83 6.27
CA ASP A 336 15.42 -12.17 6.40
C ASP A 336 13.89 -12.11 6.30
N LYS A 337 13.31 -13.13 5.61
CA LYS A 337 11.87 -13.30 5.38
C LYS A 337 11.18 -12.19 4.56
N LEU A 338 11.86 -11.14 4.16
CA LEU A 338 11.27 -10.09 3.33
C LEU A 338 11.09 -10.59 1.89
N VAL A 339 9.91 -10.37 1.33
CA VAL A 339 9.68 -10.49 -0.12
C VAL A 339 10.34 -9.28 -0.80
N GLU A 340 11.30 -9.54 -1.70
CA GLU A 340 11.96 -8.49 -2.49
C GLU A 340 11.12 -8.09 -3.70
N THR A 341 10.68 -9.10 -4.48
CA THR A 341 9.99 -8.89 -5.76
C THR A 341 8.81 -9.84 -5.88
N SER A 342 7.65 -9.31 -6.21
CA SER A 342 6.42 -10.09 -6.43
C SER A 342 5.54 -9.43 -7.48
N LEU A 343 4.55 -10.19 -7.95
CA LEU A 343 3.41 -9.64 -8.66
C LEU A 343 2.15 -10.46 -8.36
N ASN A 344 1.00 -9.83 -8.51
CA ASN A 344 -0.30 -10.42 -8.25
C ASN A 344 -1.26 -10.13 -9.40
N LEU A 345 -1.82 -11.17 -10.02
CA LEU A 345 -2.93 -11.03 -10.98
C LEU A 345 -4.21 -10.70 -10.22
N GLY A 346 -4.42 -9.42 -9.94
CA GLY A 346 -5.53 -8.94 -9.10
C GLY A 346 -6.87 -8.90 -9.82
N VAL A 347 -6.88 -8.64 -11.14
CA VAL A 347 -8.10 -8.59 -11.94
C VAL A 347 -7.91 -9.35 -13.25
N LEU A 348 -8.84 -10.23 -13.56
CA LEU A 348 -8.95 -10.93 -14.85
C LEU A 348 -10.34 -10.66 -15.40
N LYS A 349 -10.43 -10.14 -16.62
CA LYS A 349 -11.71 -9.80 -17.25
C LYS A 349 -11.69 -10.00 -18.75
N SER A 350 -12.73 -10.61 -19.28
CA SER A 350 -12.99 -10.68 -20.73
C SER A 350 -14.06 -9.70 -21.15
N ASP A 351 -13.89 -9.04 -22.28
CA ASP A 351 -14.93 -8.33 -23.00
C ASP A 351 -15.11 -8.88 -24.42
N ASP A 352 -15.75 -8.12 -25.29
CA ASP A 352 -16.07 -8.59 -26.67
C ASP A 352 -14.83 -8.77 -27.55
N THR A 353 -13.74 -8.09 -27.28
CA THR A 353 -12.57 -8.00 -28.18
C THR A 353 -11.24 -8.26 -27.51
N VAL A 354 -11.21 -8.21 -26.17
CA VAL A 354 -9.95 -8.32 -25.44
C VAL A 354 -10.15 -9.08 -24.11
N VAL A 355 -9.12 -9.82 -23.71
CA VAL A 355 -8.99 -10.30 -22.31
C VAL A 355 -7.91 -9.46 -21.64
N THR A 356 -8.27 -8.85 -20.50
CA THR A 356 -7.39 -8.00 -19.70
C THR A 356 -6.96 -8.73 -18.44
N LEU A 357 -5.65 -8.78 -18.24
CA LEU A 357 -5.01 -9.29 -17.02
C LEU A 357 -4.33 -8.09 -16.34
N ARG A 358 -4.81 -7.71 -15.15
CA ARG A 358 -4.24 -6.59 -14.40
C ARG A 358 -3.45 -7.09 -13.21
N TYR A 359 -2.20 -6.66 -13.17
CA TYR A 359 -1.23 -7.03 -12.13
C TYR A 359 -0.85 -5.83 -11.28
N ALA A 360 -0.70 -6.05 -9.97
CA ALA A 360 0.14 -5.23 -9.11
C ALA A 360 1.55 -5.80 -9.10
N VAL A 361 2.53 -5.01 -9.53
CA VAL A 361 3.96 -5.37 -9.56
C VAL A 361 4.66 -4.63 -8.43
N ARG A 362 5.46 -5.33 -7.61
CA ARG A 362 6.19 -4.75 -6.48
C ARG A 362 7.63 -5.24 -6.43
N SER A 363 8.55 -4.35 -6.06
CA SER A 363 9.94 -4.74 -5.75
C SER A 363 10.61 -3.67 -4.89
N SER A 364 11.34 -4.08 -3.85
CA SER A 364 12.21 -3.20 -3.07
C SER A 364 13.55 -2.92 -3.77
N VAL A 365 13.76 -3.44 -4.99
CA VAL A 365 14.96 -3.23 -5.80
C VAL A 365 14.56 -2.75 -7.20
N GLY A 366 14.88 -1.49 -7.54
CA GLY A 366 14.42 -0.83 -8.76
C GLY A 366 14.81 -1.55 -10.04
N VAL A 367 16.06 -2.08 -10.13
CA VAL A 367 16.50 -2.85 -11.29
C VAL A 367 15.78 -4.21 -11.42
N ALA A 368 15.38 -4.81 -10.32
CA ALA A 368 14.59 -6.05 -10.32
C ALA A 368 13.16 -5.78 -10.81
N LYS A 369 12.52 -4.68 -10.35
CA LYS A 369 11.22 -4.20 -10.86
C LYS A 369 11.26 -4.01 -12.37
N LYS A 370 12.27 -3.29 -12.87
CA LYS A 370 12.48 -3.09 -14.31
C LYS A 370 12.64 -4.41 -15.08
N SER A 371 13.41 -5.35 -14.53
CA SER A 371 13.59 -6.69 -15.13
C SER A 371 12.27 -7.47 -15.23
N LEU A 372 11.45 -7.44 -14.18
CA LEU A 372 10.14 -8.09 -14.17
C LEU A 372 9.17 -7.44 -15.18
N LYS A 373 9.13 -6.09 -15.26
CA LYS A 373 8.37 -5.37 -16.29
C LYS A 373 8.75 -5.83 -17.69
N ASN A 374 10.05 -5.92 -17.98
CA ASN A 374 10.55 -6.40 -19.29
C ASN A 374 10.17 -7.87 -19.55
N GLN A 375 10.17 -8.71 -18.52
CA GLN A 375 9.74 -10.10 -18.64
C GLN A 375 8.25 -10.20 -19.03
N LEU A 376 7.38 -9.39 -18.41
CA LEU A 376 5.96 -9.32 -18.77
C LEU A 376 5.78 -8.93 -20.25
N VAL A 377 6.51 -7.89 -20.70
CA VAL A 377 6.47 -7.46 -22.11
C VAL A 377 6.93 -8.57 -23.06
N CYS A 378 8.02 -9.27 -22.73
CA CYS A 378 8.53 -10.37 -23.57
C CYS A 378 7.54 -11.54 -23.67
N ILE A 379 6.96 -11.97 -22.55
CA ILE A 379 5.99 -13.07 -22.54
C ILE A 379 4.72 -12.66 -23.29
N ALA A 380 4.13 -11.51 -22.94
CA ALA A 380 2.91 -11.00 -23.58
C ALA A 380 3.09 -10.87 -25.11
N GLY A 381 4.24 -10.33 -25.56
CA GLY A 381 4.56 -10.20 -26.96
C GLY A 381 4.60 -11.53 -27.72
N ALA A 382 5.06 -12.63 -27.08
CA ALA A 382 5.03 -13.97 -27.67
C ALA A 382 3.61 -14.49 -27.92
N PHE A 383 2.62 -13.96 -27.19
CA PHE A 383 1.19 -14.27 -27.36
C PHE A 383 0.43 -13.21 -28.18
N ALA A 384 1.13 -12.23 -28.77
CA ALA A 384 0.53 -11.07 -29.43
C ALA A 384 -0.40 -10.25 -28.50
N ALA A 385 -0.03 -10.15 -27.22
CA ALA A 385 -0.66 -9.29 -26.22
C ALA A 385 0.20 -8.03 -26.01
N GLU A 386 -0.45 -6.94 -25.62
CA GLU A 386 0.18 -5.68 -25.27
C GLU A 386 0.26 -5.49 -23.76
N VAL A 387 1.29 -4.77 -23.29
CA VAL A 387 1.44 -4.44 -21.86
C VAL A 387 1.57 -2.94 -21.71
N THR A 388 0.74 -2.36 -20.85
CA THR A 388 0.86 -0.97 -20.39
C THR A 388 1.17 -0.91 -18.90
N PHE A 389 1.90 0.12 -18.48
CA PHE A 389 2.25 0.34 -17.08
C PHE A 389 1.75 1.69 -16.62
N GLU A 390 1.14 1.73 -15.44
CA GLU A 390 0.58 2.93 -14.81
C GLU A 390 0.99 3.01 -13.34
N GLY A 391 1.04 4.23 -12.77
CA GLY A 391 1.33 4.45 -11.35
C GLY A 391 2.70 3.87 -10.95
N ASP A 392 3.73 4.09 -11.77
CA ASP A 392 5.10 3.59 -11.49
C ASP A 392 5.78 4.50 -10.47
N TYR A 393 6.02 3.97 -9.26
CA TYR A 393 6.74 4.66 -8.21
C TYR A 393 8.02 3.90 -7.80
N PRO A 394 9.08 4.61 -7.38
CA PRO A 394 10.37 4.00 -7.05
C PRO A 394 10.32 3.20 -5.75
N ALA A 395 11.27 2.29 -5.59
CA ALA A 395 11.56 1.62 -4.35
C ALA A 395 12.38 2.53 -3.42
N TRP A 396 12.18 2.40 -2.12
CA TRP A 396 13.17 2.80 -1.14
C TRP A 396 14.09 1.61 -0.87
N GLU A 397 15.23 1.60 -1.56
CA GLU A 397 16.17 0.50 -1.45
C GLU A 397 16.89 0.48 -0.09
N TYR A 398 17.08 -0.71 0.48
CA TYR A 398 17.79 -0.86 1.74
C TYR A 398 19.24 -0.34 1.64
N LYS A 399 19.56 0.67 2.42
CA LYS A 399 20.91 1.26 2.50
C LYS A 399 21.71 0.54 3.58
N LYS A 400 22.71 -0.26 3.18
CA LYS A 400 23.49 -1.06 4.12
C LYS A 400 24.25 -0.18 5.11
N ASP A 401 24.89 0.88 4.63
CA ASP A 401 25.69 1.82 5.42
C ASP A 401 24.86 3.10 5.72
N SER A 402 23.79 2.97 6.53
CA SER A 402 22.93 4.09 6.93
C SER A 402 23.40 4.63 8.28
N LYS A 403 23.95 5.85 8.26
CA LYS A 403 24.39 6.54 9.48
C LYS A 403 23.19 6.93 10.35
N LEU A 404 22.10 7.38 9.72
CA LEU A 404 20.87 7.69 10.45
C LEU A 404 20.36 6.48 11.22
N ARG A 405 20.26 5.33 10.56
CA ARG A 405 19.82 4.08 11.22
C ARG A 405 20.74 3.67 12.38
N GLU A 406 22.07 3.74 12.18
CA GLU A 406 23.03 3.40 13.23
C GLU A 406 22.84 4.30 14.47
N ASP A 407 22.71 5.61 14.26
CA ASP A 407 22.49 6.56 15.35
C ASP A 407 21.14 6.34 16.03
N MET A 408 20.08 6.12 15.26
CA MET A 408 18.74 5.85 15.78
C MET A 408 18.70 4.56 16.61
N VAL A 409 19.30 3.46 16.13
CA VAL A 409 19.39 2.19 16.88
C VAL A 409 20.14 2.38 18.18
N ARG A 410 21.28 3.08 18.17
CA ARG A 410 22.09 3.37 19.36
C ARG A 410 21.30 4.21 20.37
N ILE A 411 20.66 5.28 19.94
CA ILE A 411 19.86 6.16 20.80
C ILE A 411 18.70 5.40 21.42
N PHE A 412 18.01 4.57 20.64
CA PHE A 412 16.90 3.74 21.13
C PHE A 412 17.39 2.75 22.23
N GLU A 413 18.52 2.07 21.99
CA GLU A 413 19.11 1.15 22.96
C GLU A 413 19.55 1.89 24.25
N GLU A 414 20.10 3.10 24.14
CA GLU A 414 20.46 3.94 25.28
C GLU A 414 19.24 4.37 26.10
N MET A 415 18.10 4.69 25.46
CA MET A 415 16.90 5.16 26.13
C MET A 415 16.09 4.03 26.77
N TYR A 416 15.98 2.89 26.08
CA TYR A 416 15.03 1.84 26.45
C TYR A 416 15.68 0.52 26.88
N GLY A 417 17.01 0.39 26.80
CA GLY A 417 17.76 -0.81 27.21
C GLY A 417 17.54 -2.04 26.32
N LYS A 418 16.89 -1.85 25.17
CA LYS A 418 16.65 -2.88 24.13
C LYS A 418 16.88 -2.29 22.75
N LYS A 419 17.31 -3.12 21.80
CA LYS A 419 17.41 -2.69 20.41
C LYS A 419 16.03 -2.61 19.76
N PRO A 420 15.81 -1.64 18.87
CA PRO A 420 14.63 -1.65 18.02
C PRO A 420 14.73 -2.79 16.99
N THR A 421 13.59 -3.19 16.45
CA THR A 421 13.55 -4.07 15.29
C THR A 421 13.75 -3.21 14.02
N VAL A 422 14.63 -3.63 13.13
CA VAL A 422 14.80 -2.99 11.83
C VAL A 422 14.18 -3.87 10.77
N GLU A 423 13.15 -3.36 10.12
CA GLU A 423 12.33 -4.09 9.16
C GLU A 423 12.25 -3.38 7.81
N ALA A 424 11.59 -4.02 6.87
CA ALA A 424 11.20 -3.45 5.61
C ALA A 424 9.80 -3.94 5.24
N ILE A 425 9.05 -3.10 4.57
CA ILE A 425 7.68 -3.42 4.16
C ILE A 425 7.60 -3.69 2.66
N HIS A 426 6.82 -4.69 2.27
CA HIS A 426 6.55 -5.00 0.86
C HIS A 426 5.32 -4.23 0.33
N ALA A 427 5.18 -2.98 0.73
CA ALA A 427 4.20 -2.00 0.31
C ALA A 427 4.91 -0.67 -0.04
N GLY A 428 4.21 0.29 -0.62
CA GLY A 428 4.76 1.62 -0.87
C GLY A 428 4.70 2.48 0.40
N VAL A 429 5.71 3.34 0.58
CA VAL A 429 5.74 4.43 1.58
C VAL A 429 6.37 5.65 0.88
N GLU A 430 6.02 6.85 1.31
CA GLU A 430 6.51 8.10 0.70
C GLU A 430 8.03 8.23 0.71
N CYS A 431 8.73 7.57 1.64
CA CYS A 431 10.19 7.44 1.62
C CYS A 431 10.74 6.96 0.26
N GLY A 432 10.00 6.10 -0.47
CA GLY A 432 10.37 5.65 -1.81
C GLY A 432 10.38 6.78 -2.82
N LEU A 433 9.34 7.61 -2.81
CA LEU A 433 9.20 8.76 -3.71
C LEU A 433 10.24 9.84 -3.40
N LEU A 434 10.41 10.18 -2.13
CA LEU A 434 11.36 11.21 -1.69
C LEU A 434 12.81 10.79 -1.94
N SER A 435 13.17 9.51 -1.72
CA SER A 435 14.50 9.00 -2.03
C SER A 435 14.79 8.97 -3.54
N GLY A 436 13.76 8.84 -4.36
CA GLY A 436 13.88 8.98 -5.82
C GLY A 436 14.14 10.43 -6.29
N LYS A 437 13.73 11.43 -5.48
CA LYS A 437 13.90 12.87 -5.78
C LYS A 437 15.16 13.48 -5.16
N ILE A 438 15.60 13.00 -4.02
CA ILE A 438 16.74 13.53 -3.26
C ILE A 438 17.89 12.53 -3.32
N GLU A 439 18.88 12.81 -4.16
CA GLU A 439 20.04 11.92 -4.34
C GLU A 439 20.82 11.73 -3.02
N GLY A 440 21.07 10.46 -2.68
CA GLY A 440 21.83 10.05 -1.50
C GLY A 440 21.07 10.12 -0.18
N LEU A 441 19.75 10.36 -0.21
CA LEU A 441 18.91 10.43 0.98
C LEU A 441 19.04 9.17 1.85
N ASP A 442 19.16 9.37 3.15
CA ASP A 442 19.18 8.34 4.18
C ASP A 442 17.87 8.44 4.98
N CYS A 443 16.95 7.49 4.77
CA CYS A 443 15.62 7.51 5.34
C CYS A 443 15.47 6.43 6.41
N ILE A 444 14.71 6.73 7.46
CA ILE A 444 14.14 5.76 8.40
C ILE A 444 12.70 6.20 8.68
N SER A 445 11.78 5.24 8.69
CA SER A 445 10.41 5.44 9.15
C SER A 445 10.24 4.84 10.55
N MET A 446 9.52 5.56 11.41
CA MET A 446 9.18 5.15 12.78
C MET A 446 7.90 5.83 13.22
N GLY A 447 7.28 5.36 14.28
CA GLY A 447 6.08 5.97 14.84
C GLY A 447 5.69 5.40 16.20
N PRO A 448 4.61 5.89 16.78
CA PRO A 448 4.02 5.36 18.01
C PRO A 448 3.15 4.14 17.74
N ASP A 449 2.71 3.48 18.80
CA ASP A 449 1.71 2.42 18.70
C ASP A 449 0.35 2.99 18.31
N MET A 450 -0.13 2.63 17.13
CA MET A 450 -1.48 2.86 16.62
C MET A 450 -2.13 1.53 16.29
N TYR A 451 -3.42 1.44 16.44
CA TYR A 451 -4.17 0.20 16.22
C TYR A 451 -5.42 0.46 15.41
N ASP A 452 -5.79 -0.53 14.61
CA ASP A 452 -7.03 -0.55 13.83
C ASP A 452 -7.20 0.70 12.93
N ILE A 453 -6.05 1.24 12.42
CA ILE A 453 -6.03 2.37 11.48
C ILE A 453 -6.98 2.13 10.29
N HIS A 454 -7.46 3.21 9.67
CA HIS A 454 -8.41 3.17 8.56
C HIS A 454 -9.76 2.52 8.91
N THR A 455 -10.08 2.42 10.20
CA THR A 455 -11.38 1.93 10.69
C THR A 455 -11.94 2.85 11.79
N THR A 456 -13.20 2.69 12.12
CA THR A 456 -13.86 3.43 13.21
C THR A 456 -13.39 3.02 14.62
N GLU A 457 -12.56 1.97 14.71
CA GLU A 457 -11.92 1.48 15.94
C GLU A 457 -10.49 2.02 16.11
N GLU A 458 -10.06 2.92 15.24
CA GLU A 458 -8.71 3.51 15.25
C GLU A 458 -8.40 4.15 16.60
N ARG A 459 -7.21 3.86 17.14
CA ARG A 459 -6.76 4.38 18.44
C ARG A 459 -5.25 4.57 18.49
N LEU A 460 -4.82 5.68 19.11
CA LEU A 460 -3.43 6.06 19.35
C LEU A 460 -3.08 5.88 20.82
N SER A 461 -1.96 5.19 21.12
CA SER A 461 -1.44 5.06 22.49
C SER A 461 -0.78 6.35 22.96
N ILE A 462 -1.32 6.93 24.06
CA ILE A 462 -0.82 8.16 24.68
C ILE A 462 0.61 7.98 25.17
N SER A 463 0.87 6.88 25.86
CA SER A 463 2.19 6.62 26.45
C SER A 463 3.24 6.34 25.37
N SER A 464 2.88 5.66 24.29
CA SER A 464 3.74 5.42 23.16
C SER A 464 4.01 6.71 22.37
N ALA A 465 2.98 7.51 22.10
CA ALA A 465 3.14 8.81 21.46
C ALA A 465 4.12 9.72 22.23
N LYS A 466 4.05 9.74 23.55
CA LYS A 466 5.01 10.47 24.38
C LYS A 466 6.44 9.95 24.21
N ARG A 467 6.65 8.61 24.30
CA ARG A 467 7.99 8.02 24.16
C ARG A 467 8.58 8.23 22.78
N SER A 468 7.75 8.12 21.72
CA SER A 468 8.17 8.40 20.34
C SER A 468 8.61 9.85 20.17
N TYR A 469 7.88 10.81 20.73
CA TYR A 469 8.27 12.21 20.73
C TYR A 469 9.61 12.44 21.46
N GLU A 470 9.78 11.89 22.68
CA GLU A 470 11.04 11.98 23.44
C GLU A 470 12.20 11.36 22.67
N TYR A 471 11.97 10.27 21.95
CA TYR A 471 12.94 9.63 21.09
C TYR A 471 13.32 10.51 19.88
N ILE A 472 12.36 11.10 19.18
CA ILE A 472 12.59 12.04 18.08
C ILE A 472 13.47 13.20 18.54
N LEU A 473 13.17 13.80 19.71
CA LEU A 473 13.97 14.88 20.29
C LEU A 473 15.44 14.48 20.50
N ARG A 474 15.68 13.24 20.94
CA ARG A 474 17.06 12.71 21.09
C ARG A 474 17.76 12.49 19.76
N VAL A 475 17.02 12.07 18.74
CA VAL A 475 17.56 11.84 17.39
C VAL A 475 17.96 13.17 16.75
N ILE A 476 17.12 14.20 16.77
CA ILE A 476 17.43 15.50 16.17
C ILE A 476 18.55 16.25 16.91
N ALA A 477 18.75 16.00 18.20
CA ALA A 477 19.84 16.56 18.98
C ALA A 477 21.19 15.82 18.80
N CYS A 478 21.23 14.72 18.03
CA CYS A 478 22.46 13.96 17.78
C CYS A 478 23.37 14.68 16.77
N LYS A 479 24.67 14.86 17.12
CA LYS A 479 25.68 15.50 16.25
C LYS A 479 26.44 14.50 15.41
#